data_465cc9106cd616a62d9f7536aa2b4496
#
_entry.id   465cc9106cd616a62d9f7536aa2b4496
#
_cell.length_a   1.000
_cell.length_b   1.000
_cell.length_c   1.000
_cell.angle_alpha   90.00
_cell.angle_beta   90.00
_cell.angle_gamma   90.00
#
_symmetry.space_group_name_H-M   'P 1'
#
loop_
_entity.id
_entity.type
_entity.pdbx_description
1 polymer ?
#
loop_
_entity_poly.entity_id
_entity_poly.type
_entity_poly.pdbx_seq_one_letter_code
_entity_poly.pdbx_strand_id
1 'polypeptide(L)'
;TYLLNHRLAQINQAIQEKNSVSDRSIYEDALFFKMNADSKVADPTEFKIYDDLLENMMEDTPGNPSKKPDLLIYIHVSLDTMLERIKKRGRSFEQLSTDPGLKDYYARLLSYYEPWYEHYNASPKMEINGDNLDFVIDEDAKKEVLSEIDNKLREIGNL
;
A
#
# COMPACT_ATOMS: atom_id res chain seq x y z
N THR A 1 -5.56 0.45 -17.07
CA THR A 1 -4.56 -0.35 -17.82
C THR A 1 -3.16 0.26 -17.81
N TYR A 2 -2.98 1.58 -18.04
CA TYR A 2 -1.65 2.20 -18.04
C TYR A 2 -0.93 2.03 -16.69
N LEU A 3 -1.60 2.36 -15.57
CA LEU A 3 -1.03 2.25 -14.22
C LEU A 3 -0.65 0.80 -13.89
N LEU A 4 -1.55 -0.15 -14.19
CA LEU A 4 -1.32 -1.57 -13.96
C LEU A 4 -0.08 -2.08 -14.72
N ASN A 5 0.05 -1.71 -16.01
CA ASN A 5 1.21 -2.08 -16.81
C ASN A 5 2.51 -1.49 -16.26
N HIS A 6 2.47 -0.23 -15.79
CA HIS A 6 3.64 0.41 -15.19
C HIS A 6 4.06 -0.26 -13.88
N ARG A 7 3.10 -0.60 -13.01
CA ARG A 7 3.36 -1.35 -11.76
C ARG A 7 3.94 -2.73 -12.05
N LEU A 8 3.39 -3.45 -13.02
CA LEU A 8 3.94 -4.76 -13.40
C LEU A 8 5.39 -4.66 -13.90
N ALA A 9 5.72 -3.62 -14.67
CA ALA A 9 7.09 -3.38 -15.11
C ALA A 9 8.04 -3.14 -13.93
N GLN A 10 7.60 -2.36 -12.92
CA GLN A 10 8.36 -2.16 -11.69
C GLN A 10 8.56 -3.46 -10.91
N ILE A 11 7.53 -4.31 -10.78
CA ILE A 11 7.63 -5.62 -10.15
C ILE A 11 8.63 -6.50 -10.89
N ASN A 12 8.54 -6.57 -12.22
CA ASN A 12 9.47 -7.36 -13.04
C ASN A 12 10.93 -6.90 -12.91
N GLN A 13 11.16 -5.63 -12.64
CA GLN A 13 12.49 -5.12 -12.31
C GLN A 13 12.89 -5.52 -10.89
N ALA A 14 12.00 -5.33 -9.91
CA ALA A 14 12.28 -5.59 -8.50
C ALA A 14 12.66 -7.04 -8.23
N ILE A 15 12.00 -8.02 -8.88
CA ILE A 15 12.30 -9.45 -8.71
C ILE A 15 13.68 -9.87 -9.26
N GLN A 16 14.35 -9.02 -10.04
CA GLN A 16 15.70 -9.26 -10.52
C GLN A 16 16.77 -8.74 -9.55
N GLU A 17 16.38 -7.94 -8.59
CA GLU A 17 17.27 -7.32 -7.61
C GLU A 17 17.08 -7.98 -6.23
N LYS A 18 18.14 -8.02 -5.43
CA LYS A 18 18.05 -8.46 -4.04
C LYS A 18 17.60 -7.28 -3.17
N ASN A 19 16.72 -7.58 -2.20
CA ASN A 19 16.29 -6.61 -1.17
C ASN A 19 15.60 -5.36 -1.75
N SER A 20 14.72 -5.56 -2.72
CA SER A 20 13.90 -4.48 -3.29
C SER A 20 12.79 -4.06 -2.33
N VAL A 21 12.54 -2.75 -2.26
CA VAL A 21 11.41 -2.17 -1.52
C VAL A 21 10.57 -1.35 -2.49
N SER A 22 9.27 -1.60 -2.51
CA SER A 22 8.31 -0.85 -3.33
C SER A 22 7.46 0.06 -2.45
N ASP A 23 7.33 1.32 -2.85
CA ASP A 23 6.33 2.23 -2.28
C ASP A 23 4.98 1.93 -2.93
N ARG A 24 4.07 1.42 -2.14
CA ARG A 24 2.78 0.83 -2.50
C ARG A 24 2.89 -0.47 -3.32
N SER A 25 1.89 -1.29 -3.14
CA SER A 25 1.73 -2.53 -3.90
C SER A 25 0.76 -2.36 -5.08
N ILE A 26 0.86 -3.24 -6.05
CA ILE A 26 -0.11 -3.33 -7.15
C ILE A 26 -1.54 -3.62 -6.65
N TYR A 27 -1.65 -4.31 -5.50
CA TYR A 27 -2.93 -4.63 -4.86
C TYR A 27 -3.62 -3.39 -4.27
N GLU A 28 -2.86 -2.39 -3.83
CA GLU A 28 -3.41 -1.12 -3.36
C GLU A 28 -3.96 -0.27 -4.51
N ASP A 29 -3.38 -0.37 -5.69
CA ASP A 29 -3.92 0.34 -6.87
C ASP A 29 -5.34 -0.16 -7.18
N ALA A 30 -5.64 -1.46 -6.97
CA ALA A 30 -6.98 -2.02 -7.08
C ALA A 30 -7.93 -1.44 -6.02
N LEU A 31 -7.46 -1.25 -4.77
CA LEU A 31 -8.22 -0.60 -3.70
C LEU A 31 -8.66 0.82 -4.10
N PHE A 32 -7.74 1.63 -4.62
CA PHE A 32 -8.05 2.99 -5.08
C PHE A 32 -9.06 2.97 -6.22
N PHE A 33 -8.92 2.04 -7.16
CA PHE A 33 -9.86 1.93 -8.27
C PHE A 33 -11.24 1.50 -7.77
N LYS A 34 -11.29 0.53 -6.86
CA LYS A 34 -12.55 0.10 -6.22
C LYS A 34 -13.26 1.28 -5.52
N MET A 35 -12.54 2.05 -4.70
CA MET A 35 -13.09 3.22 -4.02
C MET A 35 -13.67 4.24 -5.01
N ASN A 36 -13.02 4.46 -6.15
CA ASN A 36 -13.51 5.36 -7.19
C ASN A 36 -14.74 4.78 -7.91
N ALA A 37 -14.78 3.48 -8.17
CA ALA A 37 -15.94 2.82 -8.77
C ALA A 37 -17.15 2.86 -7.83
N ASP A 38 -16.98 2.55 -6.55
CA ASP A 38 -18.03 2.60 -5.54
C ASP A 38 -18.58 4.04 -5.35
N SER A 39 -17.74 5.03 -5.58
CA SER A 39 -18.10 6.46 -5.55
C SER A 39 -18.66 6.97 -6.89
N LYS A 40 -18.85 6.10 -7.89
CA LYS A 40 -19.29 6.46 -9.24
C LYS A 40 -18.40 7.47 -9.97
N VAL A 41 -17.15 7.59 -9.55
CA VAL A 41 -16.10 8.36 -10.24
C VAL A 41 -15.50 7.54 -11.37
N ALA A 42 -15.47 6.21 -11.24
CA ALA A 42 -15.07 5.27 -12.26
C ALA A 42 -16.20 4.28 -12.57
N ASP A 43 -16.18 3.68 -13.76
CA ASP A 43 -17.16 2.67 -14.16
C ASP A 43 -16.91 1.34 -13.43
N PRO A 44 -17.93 0.75 -12.78
CA PRO A 44 -17.79 -0.57 -12.14
C PRO A 44 -17.37 -1.68 -13.08
N THR A 45 -17.73 -1.60 -14.36
CA THR A 45 -17.30 -2.57 -15.39
C THR A 45 -15.80 -2.45 -15.68
N GLU A 46 -15.29 -1.22 -15.74
CA GLU A 46 -13.86 -0.97 -15.90
C GLU A 46 -13.07 -1.48 -14.69
N PHE A 47 -13.61 -1.31 -13.47
CA PHE A 47 -13.00 -1.88 -12.27
C PHE A 47 -12.94 -3.41 -12.34
N LYS A 48 -14.04 -4.07 -12.72
CA LYS A 48 -14.04 -5.53 -12.85
C LYS A 48 -12.99 -6.02 -13.87
N ILE A 49 -12.90 -5.39 -15.03
CA ILE A 49 -11.88 -5.71 -16.05
C ILE A 49 -10.47 -5.53 -15.49
N TYR A 50 -10.25 -4.46 -14.72
CA TYR A 50 -8.97 -4.19 -14.08
C TYR A 50 -8.59 -5.29 -13.08
N ASP A 51 -9.54 -5.69 -12.24
CA ASP A 51 -9.36 -6.70 -11.19
C ASP A 51 -9.07 -8.09 -11.80
N ASP A 52 -9.88 -8.51 -12.77
CA ASP A 52 -9.67 -9.76 -13.55
C ASP A 52 -8.27 -9.77 -14.23
N LEU A 53 -7.84 -8.61 -14.78
CA LEU A 53 -6.53 -8.49 -15.41
C LEU A 53 -5.40 -8.54 -14.39
N LEU A 54 -5.55 -7.90 -13.22
CA LEU A 54 -4.59 -7.96 -12.11
C LEU A 54 -4.39 -9.40 -11.64
N GLU A 55 -5.48 -10.14 -11.40
CA GLU A 55 -5.40 -11.55 -11.00
C GLU A 55 -4.59 -12.36 -12.01
N ASN A 56 -4.92 -12.27 -13.30
CA ASN A 56 -4.20 -12.99 -14.36
C ASN A 56 -2.71 -12.60 -14.44
N MET A 57 -2.40 -11.30 -14.27
CA MET A 57 -1.01 -10.82 -14.34
C MET A 57 -0.17 -11.25 -13.14
N MET A 58 -0.80 -11.42 -11.97
CA MET A 58 -0.14 -11.82 -10.73
C MET A 58 -0.14 -13.34 -10.50
N GLU A 59 -0.78 -14.12 -11.37
CA GLU A 59 -0.73 -15.57 -11.31
C GLU A 59 0.71 -16.07 -11.46
N ASP A 60 1.09 -16.98 -10.55
CA ASP A 60 2.42 -17.58 -10.57
C ASP A 60 2.52 -18.59 -11.72
N THR A 61 3.57 -18.46 -12.52
CA THR A 61 3.85 -19.36 -13.64
C THR A 61 4.97 -20.32 -13.25
N PRO A 62 4.80 -21.65 -13.42
CA PRO A 62 5.84 -22.61 -13.08
C PRO A 62 7.19 -22.27 -13.73
N GLY A 63 8.25 -22.24 -12.93
CA GLY A 63 9.62 -21.95 -13.37
C GLY A 63 9.97 -20.47 -13.42
N ASN A 64 9.04 -19.56 -13.13
CA ASN A 64 9.31 -18.13 -13.00
C ASN A 64 9.33 -17.71 -11.52
N PRO A 65 10.10 -16.67 -11.16
CA PRO A 65 10.00 -16.07 -9.81
C PRO A 65 8.59 -15.57 -9.54
N SER A 66 8.14 -15.69 -8.29
CA SER A 66 6.88 -15.09 -7.86
C SER A 66 6.93 -13.57 -8.00
N LYS A 67 5.83 -12.99 -8.46
CA LYS A 67 5.64 -11.54 -8.54
C LYS A 67 5.06 -10.94 -7.26
N LYS A 68 4.68 -11.80 -6.31
CA LYS A 68 4.16 -11.38 -5.01
C LYS A 68 5.29 -10.89 -4.14
N PRO A 69 5.06 -9.89 -3.26
CA PRO A 69 6.09 -9.46 -2.32
C PRO A 69 6.37 -10.56 -1.29
N ASP A 70 7.60 -10.62 -0.77
CA ASP A 70 7.95 -11.51 0.33
C ASP A 70 7.26 -11.10 1.63
N LEU A 71 7.06 -9.81 1.82
CA LEU A 71 6.37 -9.23 2.98
C LEU A 71 5.63 -7.95 2.57
N LEU A 72 4.35 -7.87 2.94
CA LEU A 72 3.59 -6.61 2.91
C LEU A 72 3.69 -5.94 4.28
N ILE A 73 4.08 -4.68 4.29
CA ILE A 73 4.11 -3.85 5.50
C ILE A 73 3.03 -2.77 5.37
N TYR A 74 2.04 -2.82 6.27
CA TYR A 74 0.99 -1.81 6.37
C TYR A 74 1.30 -0.84 7.52
N ILE A 75 1.52 0.43 7.19
CA ILE A 75 1.71 1.48 8.18
C ILE A 75 0.35 2.08 8.48
N HIS A 76 -0.25 1.62 9.59
CA HIS A 76 -1.56 2.09 10.03
C HIS A 76 -1.43 3.37 10.84
N VAL A 77 -2.27 4.36 10.51
CA VAL A 77 -2.40 5.62 11.25
C VAL A 77 -3.87 6.01 11.35
N SER A 78 -4.23 6.68 12.45
CA SER A 78 -5.53 7.32 12.60
C SER A 78 -5.70 8.47 11.59
N LEU A 79 -6.95 8.87 11.35
CA LEU A 79 -7.25 10.03 10.51
C LEU A 79 -6.56 11.30 11.02
N ASP A 80 -6.54 11.49 12.33
CA ASP A 80 -5.95 12.69 12.96
C ASP A 80 -4.43 12.74 12.72
N THR A 81 -3.73 11.64 12.94
CA THR A 81 -2.29 11.52 12.65
C THR A 81 -2.01 11.71 11.15
N MET A 82 -2.83 11.13 10.28
CA MET A 82 -2.69 11.31 8.83
C MET A 82 -2.79 12.80 8.46
N LEU A 83 -3.82 13.49 8.93
CA LEU A 83 -4.05 14.90 8.62
C LEU A 83 -2.93 15.79 9.18
N GLU A 84 -2.44 15.51 10.39
CA GLU A 84 -1.30 16.22 10.97
C GLU A 84 -0.04 16.07 10.13
N ARG A 85 0.28 14.84 9.72
CA ARG A 85 1.46 14.55 8.88
C ARG A 85 1.33 15.17 7.49
N ILE A 86 0.15 15.14 6.86
CA ILE A 86 -0.13 15.82 5.60
C ILE A 86 0.08 17.34 5.74
N LYS A 87 -0.43 17.94 6.81
CA LYS A 87 -0.24 19.35 7.11
C LYS A 87 1.25 19.70 7.27
N LYS A 88 1.98 18.89 8.04
CA LYS A 88 3.42 19.06 8.29
C LYS A 88 4.25 18.92 6.99
N ARG A 89 3.87 18.00 6.11
CA ARG A 89 4.52 17.79 4.81
C ARG A 89 4.34 18.99 3.86
N GLY A 90 3.23 19.72 3.96
CA GLY A 90 3.04 21.04 3.35
C GLY A 90 2.79 21.05 1.83
N ARG A 91 2.49 19.93 1.19
CA ARG A 91 2.15 19.91 -0.24
C ARG A 91 0.80 20.58 -0.46
N SER A 92 0.76 21.63 -1.28
CA SER A 92 -0.42 22.49 -1.43
C SER A 92 -1.70 21.77 -1.84
N PHE A 93 -1.61 20.80 -2.75
CA PHE A 93 -2.77 20.06 -3.28
C PHE A 93 -3.32 19.00 -2.30
N GLU A 94 -2.64 18.76 -1.18
CA GLU A 94 -3.07 17.80 -0.14
C GLU A 94 -3.65 18.52 1.09
N GLN A 95 -3.64 19.86 1.11
CA GLN A 95 -4.00 20.63 2.31
C GLN A 95 -5.50 20.87 2.43
N LEU A 96 -6.06 20.66 3.62
CA LEU A 96 -7.47 20.98 3.92
C LEU A 96 -7.79 22.46 3.76
N SER A 97 -6.79 23.34 3.86
CA SER A 97 -6.94 24.77 3.60
C SER A 97 -7.19 25.08 2.13
N THR A 98 -6.75 24.21 1.23
CA THR A 98 -6.96 24.32 -0.22
C THR A 98 -8.27 23.66 -0.64
N ASP A 99 -8.58 22.50 -0.08
CA ASP A 99 -9.81 21.76 -0.31
C ASP A 99 -10.29 21.08 0.98
N PRO A 100 -11.34 21.62 1.65
CA PRO A 100 -11.91 21.02 2.85
C PRO A 100 -12.51 19.63 2.62
N GLY A 101 -12.91 19.30 1.40
CA GLY A 101 -13.46 17.97 1.03
C GLY A 101 -12.44 16.83 1.14
N LEU A 102 -11.15 17.16 1.20
CA LEU A 102 -10.08 16.17 1.38
C LEU A 102 -10.19 15.41 2.71
N LYS A 103 -10.78 16.01 3.76
CA LYS A 103 -10.98 15.30 5.02
C LYS A 103 -11.88 14.08 4.85
N ASP A 104 -13.01 14.26 4.17
CA ASP A 104 -13.95 13.16 3.91
C ASP A 104 -13.33 12.12 2.95
N TYR A 105 -12.55 12.58 1.99
CA TYR A 105 -11.79 11.70 1.11
C TYR A 105 -10.79 10.83 1.91
N TYR A 106 -10.00 11.41 2.82
CA TYR A 106 -9.03 10.65 3.62
C TYR A 106 -9.72 9.70 4.61
N ALA A 107 -10.81 10.13 5.24
CA ALA A 107 -11.60 9.28 6.12
C ALA A 107 -12.17 8.06 5.36
N ARG A 108 -12.71 8.30 4.16
CA ARG A 108 -13.19 7.23 3.29
C ARG A 108 -12.04 6.31 2.85
N LEU A 109 -10.89 6.85 2.48
CA LEU A 109 -9.74 6.06 2.10
C LEU A 109 -9.31 5.10 3.21
N LEU A 110 -9.21 5.58 4.44
CA LEU A 110 -8.89 4.73 5.60
C LEU A 110 -9.93 3.61 5.80
N SER A 111 -11.22 3.91 5.61
CA SER A 111 -12.28 2.88 5.73
C SER A 111 -12.18 1.75 4.69
N TYR A 112 -11.45 1.95 3.59
CA TYR A 112 -11.15 0.91 2.60
C TYR A 112 -9.88 0.14 2.94
N TYR A 113 -8.89 0.77 3.57
CA TYR A 113 -7.62 0.13 3.90
C TYR A 113 -7.76 -0.98 4.95
N GLU A 114 -8.54 -0.76 6.02
CA GLU A 114 -8.72 -1.75 7.07
C GLU A 114 -9.24 -3.11 6.55
N PRO A 115 -10.44 -3.16 5.90
CA PRO A 115 -10.94 -4.43 5.36
C PRO A 115 -10.05 -4.99 4.24
N TRP A 116 -9.38 -4.14 3.46
CA TRP A 116 -8.43 -4.60 2.46
C TRP A 116 -7.25 -5.32 3.11
N TYR A 117 -6.66 -4.73 4.14
CA TYR A 117 -5.54 -5.35 4.85
C TYR A 117 -5.95 -6.64 5.54
N GLU A 118 -7.13 -6.69 6.16
CA GLU A 118 -7.65 -7.90 6.78
C GLU A 118 -7.76 -9.07 5.78
N HIS A 119 -8.28 -8.81 4.58
CA HIS A 119 -8.49 -9.81 3.54
C HIS A 119 -7.24 -10.09 2.68
N TYR A 120 -6.21 -9.27 2.76
CA TYR A 120 -4.98 -9.48 2.00
C TYR A 120 -4.32 -10.81 2.41
N ASN A 121 -4.07 -11.66 1.43
CA ASN A 121 -3.52 -13.01 1.60
C ASN A 121 -2.50 -13.41 0.52
N ALA A 122 -2.08 -12.48 -0.34
CA ALA A 122 -1.16 -12.78 -1.42
C ALA A 122 0.26 -13.10 -0.92
N SER A 123 0.64 -12.60 0.26
CA SER A 123 1.93 -12.85 0.92
C SER A 123 1.81 -12.72 2.44
N PRO A 124 2.84 -13.08 3.22
CA PRO A 124 2.97 -12.66 4.60
C PRO A 124 2.79 -11.15 4.75
N LYS A 125 2.19 -10.72 5.83
CA LYS A 125 1.93 -9.32 6.12
C LYS A 125 2.23 -8.96 7.56
N MET A 126 2.54 -7.69 7.81
CA MET A 126 2.65 -7.12 9.13
C MET A 126 2.08 -5.70 9.16
N GLU A 127 1.64 -5.28 10.34
CA GLU A 127 1.17 -3.92 10.59
C GLU A 127 2.16 -3.19 11.50
N ILE A 128 2.41 -1.92 11.20
CA ILE A 128 3.17 -1.00 12.05
C ILE A 128 2.22 0.09 12.52
N ASN A 129 2.13 0.27 13.83
CA ASN A 129 1.33 1.36 14.41
C ASN A 129 2.07 2.68 14.26
N GLY A 130 1.74 3.41 13.21
CA GLY A 130 2.34 4.70 12.92
C GLY A 130 1.85 5.85 13.81
N ASP A 131 0.78 5.68 14.57
CA ASP A 131 0.37 6.70 15.55
C ASP A 131 1.36 6.81 16.71
N ASN A 132 1.90 5.67 17.13
CA ASN A 132 2.84 5.60 18.24
C ASN A 132 4.30 5.74 17.81
N LEU A 133 4.62 5.47 16.54
CA LEU A 133 5.97 5.40 16.01
C LEU A 133 6.16 6.42 14.87
N ASP A 134 6.67 7.61 15.18
CA ASP A 134 7.09 8.58 14.14
C ASP A 134 8.55 8.31 13.72
N PHE A 135 8.75 7.18 13.05
CA PHE A 135 10.07 6.73 12.59
C PHE A 135 10.72 7.61 11.51
N VAL A 136 10.04 8.69 11.09
CA VAL A 136 10.62 9.68 10.17
C VAL A 136 11.48 10.68 10.91
N ILE A 137 11.11 11.05 12.13
CA ILE A 137 11.80 12.07 12.93
C ILE A 137 12.44 11.52 14.21
N ASP A 138 11.97 10.38 14.71
CA ASP A 138 12.47 9.75 15.92
C ASP A 138 13.35 8.54 15.55
N GLU A 139 14.64 8.63 15.87
CA GLU A 139 15.64 7.59 15.57
C GLU A 139 15.44 6.32 16.40
N ASP A 140 14.86 6.40 17.59
CA ASP A 140 14.60 5.22 18.40
C ASP A 140 13.34 4.48 17.89
N ALA A 141 12.28 5.21 17.53
CA ALA A 141 11.13 4.64 16.81
C ALA A 141 11.56 3.99 15.49
N LYS A 142 12.48 4.60 14.76
CA LYS A 142 13.02 4.03 13.52
C LYS A 142 13.76 2.71 13.75
N LYS A 143 14.59 2.62 14.80
CA LYS A 143 15.29 1.37 15.16
C LYS A 143 14.29 0.28 15.56
N GLU A 144 13.24 0.64 16.31
CA GLU A 144 12.18 -0.27 16.70
C GLU A 144 11.49 -0.85 15.46
N VAL A 145 11.00 0.00 14.56
CA VAL A 145 10.35 -0.43 13.31
C VAL A 145 11.26 -1.33 12.48
N LEU A 146 12.54 -0.97 12.30
CA LEU A 146 13.48 -1.81 11.54
C LEU A 146 13.70 -3.16 12.22
N SER A 147 13.77 -3.20 13.56
CA SER A 147 13.90 -4.45 14.30
C SER A 147 12.67 -5.34 14.16
N GLU A 148 11.46 -4.77 14.18
CA GLU A 148 10.22 -5.52 13.92
C GLU A 148 10.20 -6.14 12.53
N ILE A 149 10.60 -5.36 11.50
CA ILE A 149 10.69 -5.83 10.12
C ILE A 149 11.71 -6.97 10.01
N ASP A 150 12.90 -6.80 10.57
CA ASP A 150 13.94 -7.82 10.55
C ASP A 150 13.49 -9.11 11.24
N ASN A 151 12.80 -9.00 12.37
CA ASN A 151 12.27 -10.16 13.09
C ASN A 151 11.21 -10.89 12.25
N LYS A 152 10.32 -10.13 11.57
CA LYS A 152 9.31 -10.71 10.69
C LYS A 152 9.93 -11.40 9.48
N LEU A 153 10.94 -10.80 8.87
CA LEU A 153 11.66 -11.41 7.75
C LEU A 153 12.37 -12.70 8.15
N ARG A 154 12.98 -12.76 9.36
CA ARG A 154 13.55 -14.02 9.90
C ARG A 154 12.48 -15.07 10.15
N GLU A 155 11.32 -14.68 10.71
CA GLU A 155 10.19 -15.60 10.97
C GLU A 155 9.72 -16.28 9.67
N ILE A 156 9.65 -15.53 8.57
CA ILE A 156 9.21 -16.05 7.27
C ILE A 156 10.33 -16.68 6.42
N GLY A 157 11.56 -16.72 6.95
CA GLY A 157 12.70 -17.38 6.31
C GLY A 157 13.39 -16.58 5.20
N ASN A 158 13.24 -15.25 5.19
CA ASN A 158 13.83 -14.35 4.19
C ASN A 158 15.07 -13.56 4.69
N LEU A 159 15.53 -13.81 5.90
CA LEU A 159 16.78 -13.32 6.48
C LEU A 159 17.56 -14.46 7.16
#